data_d3b478575cb17f2248c4b93cbf0e6382
#
_entry.id   d3b478575cb17f2248c4b93cbf0e6382
#
_cell.length_a   1.000
_cell.length_b   1.000
_cell.length_c   1.000
_cell.angle_alpha   90.00
_cell.angle_beta   90.00
_cell.angle_gamma   90.00
#
_symmetry.space_group_name_H-M   'P 1'
#
loop_
_entity.id
_entity.type
_entity.pdbx_description
1 polymer ?
#
loop_
_entity_poly.entity_id
_entity_poly.type
_entity_poly.pdbx_seq_one_letter_code
_entity_poly.pdbx_strand_id
1 'polypeptide(L)'
;MITQLGHVSDLTDAMIKCLSQIKTKNNIYNCSGEKGITIKGLVMICADVCNIDRNDIELLSFDHRKLDTKSRKSFPIRLNHYHTSISKIKEDLEWEPKYNLIKGLQNSFQNDFKTKLNDTFNFDSDSNLFNL
;
A
#
# COMPACT_ATOMS: atom_id res chain seq x y z
N MET A 1 9.62 -5.36 -7.31
CA MET A 1 8.16 -5.63 -7.25
C MET A 1 7.40 -4.31 -7.39
N ILE A 2 6.29 -4.32 -8.14
CA ILE A 2 5.38 -3.17 -8.26
C ILE A 2 4.11 -3.52 -7.48
N THR A 3 3.60 -2.57 -6.70
CA THR A 3 2.32 -2.63 -6.01
C THR A 3 1.48 -1.42 -6.37
N GLN A 4 0.18 -1.50 -6.13
CA GLN A 4 -0.77 -0.41 -6.35
C GLN A 4 -1.58 -0.24 -5.07
N LEU A 5 -1.49 0.93 -4.47
CA LEU A 5 -2.10 1.23 -3.19
C LEU A 5 -3.31 2.15 -3.40
N GLY A 6 -4.37 1.91 -2.65
CA GLY A 6 -5.53 2.78 -2.55
C GLY A 6 -5.72 3.28 -1.13
N HIS A 7 -6.31 4.45 -0.98
CA HIS A 7 -6.66 5.01 0.32
C HIS A 7 -7.96 4.40 0.83
N VAL A 8 -8.06 4.14 2.14
CA VAL A 8 -9.24 3.50 2.74
C VAL A 8 -10.52 4.29 2.52
N SER A 9 -10.45 5.63 2.55
CA SER A 9 -11.62 6.48 2.29
C SER A 9 -12.13 6.36 0.86
N ASP A 10 -11.24 6.17 -0.12
CA ASP A 10 -11.63 5.94 -1.51
C ASP A 10 -12.30 4.57 -1.68
N LEU A 11 -11.79 3.55 -0.99
CA LEU A 11 -12.42 2.23 -0.96
C LEU A 11 -13.83 2.29 -0.35
N THR A 12 -13.98 3.00 0.78
CA THR A 12 -15.28 3.17 1.43
C THR A 12 -16.27 3.90 0.54
N ASP A 13 -15.84 4.96 -0.14
CA ASP A 13 -16.67 5.70 -1.11
C ASP A 13 -17.12 4.80 -2.28
N ALA A 14 -16.20 3.99 -2.81
CA ALA A 14 -16.52 3.01 -3.85
C ALA A 14 -17.56 1.99 -3.37
N MET A 15 -17.44 1.48 -2.14
CA MET A 15 -18.40 0.53 -1.55
C MET A 15 -19.79 1.18 -1.41
N ILE A 16 -19.86 2.41 -0.91
CA ILE A 16 -21.14 3.15 -0.78
C ILE A 16 -21.78 3.34 -2.15
N LYS A 17 -21.00 3.74 -3.17
CA LYS A 17 -21.53 3.88 -4.54
C LYS A 17 -22.02 2.55 -5.10
N CYS A 18 -21.32 1.45 -4.84
CA CYS A 18 -21.79 0.12 -5.24
C CYS A 18 -23.12 -0.27 -4.58
N LEU A 19 -23.30 0.05 -3.30
CA LEU A 19 -24.55 -0.26 -2.59
C LEU A 19 -25.73 0.59 -3.06
N SER A 20 -25.48 1.81 -3.52
CA SER A 20 -26.52 2.76 -3.92
C SER A 20 -27.03 2.58 -5.35
N GLN A 21 -26.40 1.74 -6.17
CA GLN A 21 -26.72 1.63 -7.60
C GLN A 21 -27.06 0.18 -8.00
N ILE A 22 -28.27 -0.04 -8.53
CA ILE A 22 -28.74 -1.38 -8.93
C ILE A 22 -27.87 -2.01 -10.04
N LYS A 23 -27.24 -1.19 -10.90
CA LYS A 23 -26.40 -1.65 -12.00
C LYS A 23 -25.13 -2.37 -11.52
N THR A 24 -24.78 -2.25 -10.24
CA THR A 24 -23.62 -2.95 -9.66
C THR A 24 -23.91 -4.40 -9.29
N LYS A 25 -25.18 -4.78 -9.23
CA LYS A 25 -25.59 -6.14 -8.89
C LYS A 25 -24.94 -7.15 -9.84
N ASN A 26 -24.33 -8.19 -9.26
CA ASN A 26 -23.60 -9.24 -9.98
C ASN A 26 -22.38 -8.74 -10.77
N ASN A 27 -21.87 -7.56 -10.48
CA ASN A 27 -20.64 -7.03 -11.06
C ASN A 27 -19.48 -7.10 -10.07
N ILE A 28 -18.26 -7.24 -10.61
CA ILE A 28 -17.03 -7.20 -9.84
C ILE A 28 -16.25 -5.95 -10.30
N TYR A 29 -15.76 -5.20 -9.32
CA TYR A 29 -14.98 -3.99 -9.53
C TYR A 29 -13.62 -4.09 -8.84
N ASN A 30 -12.58 -3.66 -9.53
CA ASN A 30 -11.31 -3.36 -8.89
C ASN A 30 -11.35 -1.93 -8.34
N CYS A 31 -10.85 -1.76 -7.13
CA CYS A 31 -10.73 -0.46 -6.49
C CYS A 31 -9.32 -0.29 -5.94
N SER A 32 -8.60 0.69 -6.43
CA SER A 32 -7.23 1.03 -5.98
C SER A 32 -6.86 2.45 -6.40
N GLY A 33 -5.67 2.92 -6.05
CA GLY A 33 -5.11 4.13 -6.62
C GLY A 33 -4.82 3.96 -8.13
N GLU A 34 -4.57 5.05 -8.83
CA GLU A 34 -4.42 5.02 -10.30
C GLU A 34 -3.08 4.45 -10.77
N LYS A 35 -2.03 4.61 -9.97
CA LYS A 35 -0.65 4.32 -10.39
C LYS A 35 -0.02 3.26 -9.51
N GLY A 36 0.70 2.34 -10.15
CA GLY A 36 1.59 1.41 -9.45
C GLY A 36 2.90 2.09 -9.05
N ILE A 37 3.53 1.57 -8.00
CA ILE A 37 4.82 2.02 -7.51
C ILE A 37 5.70 0.82 -7.15
N THR A 38 7.00 0.95 -7.30
CA THR A 38 7.94 -0.04 -6.76
C THR A 38 8.04 0.09 -5.24
N ILE A 39 8.38 -1.00 -4.55
CA ILE A 39 8.58 -0.94 -3.08
C ILE A 39 9.67 0.06 -2.71
N LYS A 40 10.78 0.08 -3.47
CA LYS A 40 11.82 1.11 -3.27
C LYS A 40 11.26 2.53 -3.41
N GLY A 41 10.46 2.79 -4.46
CA GLY A 41 9.84 4.09 -4.66
C GLY A 41 8.87 4.46 -3.53
N LEU A 42 8.13 3.47 -3.01
CA LEU A 42 7.23 3.68 -1.87
C LEU A 42 8.01 4.12 -0.62
N VAL A 43 9.11 3.43 -0.30
CA VAL A 43 9.96 3.81 0.84
C VAL A 43 10.45 5.25 0.72
N MET A 44 10.91 5.66 -0.49
CA MET A 44 11.37 7.04 -0.71
C MET A 44 10.26 8.08 -0.54
N ILE A 45 9.04 7.78 -0.98
CA ILE A 45 7.90 8.69 -0.75
C ILE A 45 7.51 8.72 0.74
N CYS A 46 7.55 7.59 1.43
CA CYS A 46 7.31 7.58 2.88
C CYS A 46 8.33 8.44 3.63
N ALA A 47 9.61 8.37 3.26
CA ALA A 47 10.65 9.23 3.82
C ALA A 47 10.32 10.71 3.63
N ASP A 48 9.98 11.12 2.41
CA ASP A 48 9.60 12.50 2.12
C ASP A 48 8.41 12.95 2.98
N VAL A 49 7.39 12.11 3.11
CA VAL A 49 6.20 12.41 3.92
C VAL A 49 6.53 12.55 5.41
N CYS A 50 7.50 11.78 5.90
CA CYS A 50 7.97 11.82 7.28
C CYS A 50 9.06 12.86 7.54
N ASN A 51 9.50 13.60 6.51
CA ASN A 51 10.64 14.52 6.56
C ASN A 51 11.96 13.83 6.97
N ILE A 52 12.17 12.60 6.51
CA ILE A 52 13.42 11.85 6.69
C ILE A 52 14.30 12.10 5.46
N ASP A 53 15.58 12.43 5.67
CA ASP A 53 16.52 12.55 4.55
C ASP A 53 16.68 11.18 3.87
N ARG A 54 16.52 11.15 2.56
CA ARG A 54 16.69 9.92 1.77
C ARG A 54 18.09 9.32 1.88
N ASN A 55 19.10 10.14 2.21
CA ASN A 55 20.49 9.69 2.43
C ASN A 55 20.63 8.90 3.73
N ASP A 56 19.73 9.08 4.69
CA ASP A 56 19.71 8.34 5.96
C ASP A 56 19.04 6.97 5.83
N ILE A 57 18.53 6.62 4.63
CA ILE A 57 17.82 5.36 4.41
C ILE A 57 18.76 4.32 3.84
N GLU A 58 19.04 3.31 4.61
CA GLU A 58 19.65 2.08 4.13
C GLU A 58 18.61 1.12 3.58
N LEU A 59 18.77 0.70 2.31
CA LEU A 59 17.89 -0.27 1.68
C LEU A 59 18.54 -1.64 1.66
N LEU A 60 18.06 -2.53 2.49
CA LEU A 60 18.46 -3.92 2.50
C LEU A 60 17.58 -4.74 1.53
N SER A 61 18.22 -5.63 0.80
CA SER A 61 17.54 -6.51 -0.16
C SER A 61 17.77 -7.96 0.22
N PHE A 62 16.74 -8.78 0.11
CA PHE A 62 16.84 -10.21 0.33
C PHE A 62 16.14 -10.99 -0.78
N ASP A 63 16.59 -12.24 -1.00
CA ASP A 63 15.93 -13.15 -1.94
C ASP A 63 14.89 -13.97 -1.17
N HIS A 64 13.61 -13.65 -1.38
CA HIS A 64 12.49 -14.31 -0.73
C HIS A 64 12.44 -15.83 -0.98
N ARG A 65 13.06 -16.32 -2.04
CA ARG A 65 13.14 -17.77 -2.36
C ARG A 65 14.02 -18.52 -1.37
N LYS A 66 14.95 -17.81 -0.72
CA LYS A 66 15.84 -18.35 0.29
C LYS A 66 15.24 -18.35 1.69
N LEU A 67 14.10 -17.69 1.90
CA LEU A 67 13.42 -17.65 3.17
C LEU A 67 12.72 -18.97 3.49
N ASP A 68 12.78 -19.40 4.74
CA ASP A 68 11.96 -20.49 5.24
C ASP A 68 10.45 -20.14 5.31
N THR A 69 9.63 -21.13 5.59
CA THR A 69 8.16 -20.96 5.62
C THR A 69 7.71 -19.99 6.72
N LYS A 70 8.41 -19.94 7.86
CA LYS A 70 8.07 -19.06 8.99
C LYS A 70 8.40 -17.61 8.65
N SER A 71 9.59 -17.36 8.14
CA SER A 71 10.05 -16.04 7.71
C SER A 71 9.18 -15.47 6.58
N ARG A 72 8.74 -16.32 5.63
CA ARG A 72 7.80 -15.91 4.57
C ARG A 72 6.44 -15.46 5.10
N LYS A 73 5.96 -16.05 6.22
CA LYS A 73 4.69 -15.65 6.85
C LYS A 73 4.80 -14.34 7.61
N SER A 74 5.96 -14.06 8.22
CA SER A 74 6.20 -12.82 8.96
C SER A 74 6.18 -11.60 8.04
N PHE A 75 6.66 -11.75 6.80
CA PHE A 75 6.58 -10.70 5.80
C PHE A 75 5.90 -11.22 4.52
N PRO A 76 4.57 -11.02 4.38
CA PRO A 76 3.80 -11.57 3.27
C PRO A 76 4.10 -10.84 1.97
N ILE A 77 5.28 -11.10 1.40
CA ILE A 77 5.69 -10.55 0.12
C ILE A 77 4.95 -11.27 -1.00
N ARG A 78 4.24 -10.53 -1.79
CA ARG A 78 3.74 -11.02 -3.07
C ARG A 78 4.92 -11.07 -4.04
N LEU A 79 5.15 -12.24 -4.65
CA LEU A 79 6.26 -12.46 -5.57
C LEU A 79 6.08 -11.78 -6.91
N ASN A 80 4.84 -11.47 -7.25
CA ASN A 80 4.46 -10.93 -8.55
C ASN A 80 4.13 -9.45 -8.46
N HIS A 81 4.31 -8.76 -9.57
CA HIS A 81 3.78 -7.42 -9.72
C HIS A 81 2.26 -7.45 -9.55
N TYR A 82 1.75 -6.48 -8.80
CA TYR A 82 0.32 -6.30 -8.62
C TYR A 82 -0.07 -4.94 -9.18
N HIS A 83 -0.84 -4.98 -10.25
CA HIS A 83 -1.42 -3.79 -10.88
C HIS A 83 -2.77 -4.18 -11.47
N THR A 84 -3.76 -3.35 -11.27
CA THR A 84 -5.13 -3.59 -11.76
C THR A 84 -5.67 -2.35 -12.44
N SER A 85 -6.55 -2.56 -13.42
CA SER A 85 -7.32 -1.46 -14.03
C SER A 85 -8.53 -1.13 -13.16
N ILE A 86 -8.75 0.16 -12.97
CA ILE A 86 -9.94 0.73 -12.31
C ILE A 86 -10.91 1.37 -13.33
N SER A 87 -10.70 1.14 -14.63
CA SER A 87 -11.52 1.76 -15.69
C SER A 87 -12.99 1.40 -15.53
N LYS A 88 -13.31 0.13 -15.27
CA LYS A 88 -14.70 -0.30 -15.12
C LYS A 88 -15.44 0.41 -13.99
N ILE A 89 -14.83 0.60 -12.82
CA ILE A 89 -15.48 1.31 -11.72
C ILE A 89 -15.65 2.80 -12.04
N LYS A 90 -14.68 3.40 -12.72
CA LYS A 90 -14.77 4.78 -13.18
C LYS A 90 -15.94 4.98 -14.15
N GLU A 91 -16.04 4.13 -15.16
CA GLU A 91 -17.08 4.22 -16.19
C GLU A 91 -18.47 3.91 -15.64
N ASP A 92 -18.61 2.81 -14.89
CA ASP A 92 -19.92 2.36 -14.40
C ASP A 92 -20.46 3.24 -13.27
N LEU A 93 -19.59 3.73 -12.37
CA LEU A 93 -20.00 4.39 -11.13
C LEU A 93 -19.62 5.87 -11.08
N GLU A 94 -19.00 6.41 -12.12
CA GLU A 94 -18.43 7.76 -12.11
C GLU A 94 -17.58 7.97 -10.83
N TRP A 95 -16.83 6.91 -10.45
CA TRP A 95 -15.99 6.93 -9.28
C TRP A 95 -14.54 7.19 -9.65
N GLU A 96 -13.90 8.07 -8.91
CA GLU A 96 -12.46 8.33 -9.03
C GLU A 96 -11.82 8.38 -7.65
N PRO A 97 -10.58 7.89 -7.49
CA PRO A 97 -9.86 8.03 -6.23
C PRO A 97 -9.55 9.51 -5.98
N LYS A 98 -9.90 10.01 -4.79
CA LYS A 98 -9.64 11.39 -4.35
C LYS A 98 -8.20 11.56 -3.85
N TYR A 99 -7.61 10.45 -3.38
CA TYR A 99 -6.26 10.43 -2.87
C TYR A 99 -5.30 9.85 -3.90
N ASN A 100 -4.34 10.65 -4.35
CA ASN A 100 -3.14 10.09 -4.96
C ASN A 100 -2.24 9.50 -3.87
N LEU A 101 -1.20 8.77 -4.26
CA LEU A 101 -0.33 8.07 -3.31
C LEU A 101 0.28 9.02 -2.25
N ILE A 102 0.78 10.18 -2.66
CA ILE A 102 1.43 11.14 -1.75
C ILE A 102 0.42 11.68 -0.74
N LYS A 103 -0.73 12.16 -1.21
CA LYS A 103 -1.80 12.67 -0.33
C LYS A 103 -2.34 11.60 0.62
N GLY A 104 -2.48 10.35 0.13
CA GLY A 104 -2.90 9.23 0.95
C GLY A 104 -1.90 8.92 2.07
N LEU A 105 -0.62 8.86 1.75
CA LEU A 105 0.44 8.63 2.75
C LEU A 105 0.53 9.78 3.75
N GLN A 106 0.43 11.04 3.30
CA GLN A 106 0.40 12.21 4.20
C GLN A 106 -0.78 12.13 5.16
N ASN A 107 -1.98 11.79 4.66
CA ASN A 107 -3.17 11.65 5.49
C ASN A 107 -3.00 10.55 6.54
N SER A 108 -2.55 9.36 6.12
CA SER A 108 -2.30 8.24 7.04
C SER A 108 -1.21 8.57 8.06
N PHE A 109 -0.13 9.20 7.64
CA PHE A 109 0.93 9.61 8.57
C PHE A 109 0.40 10.56 9.65
N GLN A 110 -0.33 11.58 9.26
CA GLN A 110 -0.84 12.58 10.20
C GLN A 110 -1.90 12.01 11.16
N ASN A 111 -2.78 11.16 10.67
CA ASN A 111 -3.92 10.68 11.45
C ASN A 111 -3.65 9.38 12.20
N ASP A 112 -2.82 8.49 11.65
CA ASP A 112 -2.66 7.13 12.18
C ASP A 112 -1.29 6.89 12.83
N PHE A 113 -0.23 7.54 12.31
CA PHE A 113 1.15 7.22 12.70
C PHE A 113 1.85 8.29 13.52
N LYS A 114 1.53 9.57 13.34
CA LYS A 114 2.21 10.67 14.03
C LYS A 114 2.20 10.52 15.55
N THR A 115 1.10 10.03 16.11
CA THR A 115 0.95 9.81 17.54
C THR A 115 1.70 8.55 18.04
N LYS A 116 2.10 7.66 17.13
CA LYS A 116 2.77 6.39 17.42
C LYS A 116 4.28 6.42 17.18
N LEU A 117 4.86 7.57 16.85
CA LEU A 117 6.29 7.70 16.57
C LEU A 117 7.18 7.32 17.77
N ASN A 118 6.65 7.41 18.99
CA ASN A 118 7.34 7.05 20.22
C ASN A 118 7.02 5.62 20.70
N ASP A 119 6.19 4.86 19.97
CA ASP A 119 5.89 3.49 20.33
C ASP A 119 7.12 2.62 20.10
N THR A 120 7.37 1.70 21.01
CA THR A 120 8.45 0.71 20.87
C THR A 120 7.95 -0.40 19.95
N PHE A 121 8.56 -0.52 18.78
CA PHE A 121 8.26 -1.61 17.84
C PHE A 121 9.24 -2.76 18.04
N ASN A 122 8.74 -3.99 18.00
CA ASN A 122 9.58 -5.18 18.01
C ASN A 122 9.93 -5.59 16.58
N PHE A 123 11.20 -5.52 16.23
CA PHE A 123 11.75 -5.90 14.92
C PHE A 123 12.51 -7.24 14.95
N ASP A 124 12.36 -8.05 16.02
CA ASP A 124 13.10 -9.32 16.15
C ASP A 124 12.86 -10.28 14.99
N SER A 125 11.62 -10.30 14.48
CA SER A 125 11.28 -11.11 13.29
C SER A 125 11.97 -10.62 12.02
N ASP A 126 12.23 -9.30 11.91
CA ASP A 126 12.85 -8.70 10.74
C ASP A 126 14.37 -8.93 10.77
N SER A 127 14.98 -8.92 11.96
CA SER A 127 16.40 -9.24 12.14
C SER A 127 16.76 -10.62 11.60
N ASN A 128 15.84 -11.58 11.71
CA ASN A 128 16.02 -12.93 11.16
C ASN A 128 15.99 -12.96 9.62
N LEU A 129 15.40 -11.95 8.96
CA LEU A 129 15.39 -11.86 7.50
C LEU A 129 16.72 -11.38 6.92
N PHE A 130 17.49 -10.63 7.69
CA PHE A 130 18.73 -9.98 7.27
C PHE A 130 20.01 -10.72 7.67
N ASN A 131 19.89 -11.74 8.52
CA ASN A 131 21.00 -12.63 8.90
C ASN A 131 21.22 -13.78 7.90
N LEU A 132 20.65 -13.66 6.71
CA LEU A 132 20.82 -14.56 5.58
C LEU A 132 21.95 -14.01 4.65
#